data_16fc7e9c06cd9e63f0c6b7bc605903fe
#
_entry.id   16fc7e9c06cd9e63f0c6b7bc605903fe
#
_cell.length_a   1.000
_cell.length_b   1.000
_cell.length_c   1.000
_cell.angle_alpha   90.00
_cell.angle_beta   90.00
_cell.angle_gamma   90.00
#
_symmetry.space_group_name_H-M   'P 1'
#
loop_
_entity.id
_entity.type
_entity.pdbx_description
1 polymer ?
#
loop_
_entity_poly.entity_id
_entity_poly.type
_entity_poly.pdbx_seq_one_letter_code
_entity_poly.pdbx_strand_id
1 'polypeptide(L)'
;MKKTNNILVTGGAGYIGSHIVEKLVKSKANVIILDNLVTGYKKLVNKKAKFIKGDIKNQKKLAKIIIDNRIMSIIHLAAYLNVNEAEKNKKKYRANNIDGTLNLIKACKNSKVKNIIFSSSCSIYGNIKGSVSENKKPNPQSYYAYTKYEGEKIIKKFSKKYNYNFGILRYFNVAGASSTGKIGEIETSHGHLIKNLATQTLKS
;
A
#
# COMPACT_ATOMS: atom_id res chain seq x y z
N MET A 1 3.41 0.28 31.52
CA MET A 1 2.52 -0.18 30.44
C MET A 1 3.28 -0.15 29.11
N LYS A 2 3.47 -1.29 28.42
CA LYS A 2 4.08 -1.30 27.08
C LYS A 2 3.21 -0.45 26.15
N LYS A 3 3.78 0.59 25.54
CA LYS A 3 3.12 1.41 24.53
C LYS A 3 2.71 0.49 23.37
N THR A 4 1.43 0.14 23.29
CA THR A 4 0.91 -0.67 22.19
C THR A 4 0.95 0.19 20.91
N ASN A 5 1.82 -0.20 19.99
CA ASN A 5 1.96 0.51 18.72
C ASN A 5 0.86 0.02 17.77
N ASN A 6 -0.24 0.77 17.69
CA ASN A 6 -1.37 0.44 16.83
C ASN A 6 -1.04 0.87 15.40
N ILE A 7 -0.96 -0.10 14.49
CA ILE A 7 -0.56 0.10 13.11
C ILE A 7 -1.74 -0.15 12.19
N LEU A 8 -2.08 0.84 11.38
CA LEU A 8 -3.05 0.68 10.30
C LEU A 8 -2.33 0.28 9.01
N VAL A 9 -2.72 -0.84 8.42
CA VAL A 9 -2.27 -1.29 7.10
C VAL A 9 -3.43 -1.16 6.13
N THR A 10 -3.39 -0.19 5.24
CA THR A 10 -4.36 -0.09 4.13
C THR A 10 -3.91 -0.97 2.98
N GLY A 11 -4.82 -1.69 2.34
CA GLY A 11 -4.45 -2.71 1.35
C GLY A 11 -3.85 -3.98 1.97
N GLY A 12 -4.14 -4.23 3.26
CA GLY A 12 -3.57 -5.34 4.02
C GLY A 12 -4.10 -6.73 3.63
N ALA A 13 -5.13 -6.82 2.79
CA ALA A 13 -5.61 -8.05 2.19
C ALA A 13 -5.04 -8.32 0.79
N GLY A 14 -4.16 -7.45 0.29
CA GLY A 14 -3.41 -7.63 -0.95
C GLY A 14 -2.15 -8.49 -0.74
N TYR A 15 -1.43 -8.78 -1.83
CA TYR A 15 -0.23 -9.60 -1.81
C TYR A 15 0.84 -9.04 -0.85
N ILE A 16 1.40 -7.87 -1.11
CA ILE A 16 2.42 -7.25 -0.25
C ILE A 16 1.87 -6.98 1.16
N GLY A 17 0.62 -6.49 1.23
CA GLY A 17 -0.01 -6.14 2.50
C GLY A 17 -0.13 -7.32 3.46
N SER A 18 -0.53 -8.49 2.96
CA SER A 18 -0.67 -9.69 3.79
C SER A 18 0.68 -10.18 4.38
N HIS A 19 1.76 -10.08 3.61
CA HIS A 19 3.12 -10.39 4.11
C HIS A 19 3.55 -9.42 5.21
N ILE A 20 3.31 -8.12 5.02
CA ILE A 20 3.63 -7.09 6.02
C ILE A 20 2.82 -7.33 7.29
N VAL A 21 1.51 -7.57 7.16
CA VAL A 21 0.62 -7.88 8.30
C VAL A 21 1.12 -9.11 9.05
N GLU A 22 1.51 -10.17 8.35
CA GLU A 22 2.04 -11.38 8.99
C GLU A 22 3.29 -11.08 9.82
N LYS A 23 4.24 -10.32 9.27
CA LYS A 23 5.47 -9.93 9.98
C LYS A 23 5.17 -9.05 11.21
N LEU A 24 4.28 -8.07 11.08
CA LEU A 24 3.87 -7.21 12.18
C LEU A 24 3.17 -7.98 13.31
N VAL A 25 2.28 -8.91 12.96
CA VAL A 25 1.61 -9.78 13.93
C VAL A 25 2.62 -10.69 14.64
N LYS A 26 3.59 -11.26 13.92
CA LYS A 26 4.68 -12.06 14.52
C LYS A 26 5.53 -11.22 15.48
N SER A 27 5.72 -9.94 15.22
CA SER A 27 6.41 -9.00 16.13
C SER A 27 5.53 -8.47 17.28
N LYS A 28 4.34 -9.04 17.47
CA LYS A 28 3.37 -8.67 18.53
C LYS A 28 2.85 -7.23 18.42
N ALA A 29 2.88 -6.62 17.23
CA ALA A 29 2.22 -5.35 16.99
C ALA A 29 0.69 -5.51 16.94
N ASN A 30 -0.03 -4.48 17.38
CA ASN A 30 -1.48 -4.45 17.24
C ASN A 30 -1.82 -3.92 15.83
N VAL A 31 -2.26 -4.81 14.95
CA VAL A 31 -2.47 -4.51 13.53
C VAL A 31 -3.95 -4.37 13.21
N ILE A 32 -4.29 -3.26 12.56
CA ILE A 32 -5.60 -3.00 11.97
C ILE A 32 -5.44 -3.02 10.46
N ILE A 33 -6.22 -3.85 9.77
CA ILE A 33 -6.26 -3.95 8.31
C ILE A 33 -7.47 -3.15 7.82
N LEU A 34 -7.25 -2.24 6.88
CA LEU A 34 -8.31 -1.61 6.09
C LEU A 34 -8.17 -2.03 4.64
N ASP A 35 -9.21 -2.67 4.10
CA ASP A 35 -9.24 -3.12 2.71
C ASP A 35 -10.67 -3.14 2.19
N ASN A 36 -10.90 -2.75 0.93
CA ASN A 36 -12.22 -2.80 0.32
C ASN A 36 -12.51 -4.13 -0.40
N LEU A 37 -11.48 -4.98 -0.52
CA LEU A 37 -11.52 -6.29 -1.19
C LEU A 37 -11.82 -6.22 -2.70
N VAL A 38 -11.54 -5.09 -3.37
CA VAL A 38 -11.69 -4.98 -4.84
C VAL A 38 -10.57 -5.74 -5.55
N THR A 39 -9.34 -5.65 -5.03
CA THR A 39 -8.16 -6.38 -5.52
C THR A 39 -7.53 -7.25 -4.43
N GLY A 40 -7.91 -7.03 -3.18
CA GLY A 40 -7.50 -7.85 -2.04
C GLY A 40 -8.40 -9.07 -1.85
N TYR A 41 -7.86 -10.09 -1.18
CA TYR A 41 -8.55 -11.37 -0.97
C TYR A 41 -8.80 -11.62 0.51
N LYS A 42 -10.06 -11.92 0.87
CA LYS A 42 -10.43 -12.22 2.24
C LYS A 42 -9.60 -13.35 2.86
N LYS A 43 -9.20 -14.35 2.06
CA LYS A 43 -8.36 -15.46 2.51
C LYS A 43 -6.94 -15.06 2.92
N LEU A 44 -6.44 -13.90 2.49
CA LEU A 44 -5.14 -13.36 2.89
C LEU A 44 -5.19 -12.54 4.19
N VAL A 45 -6.37 -12.29 4.73
CA VAL A 45 -6.52 -11.54 5.98
C VAL A 45 -6.04 -12.38 7.16
N ASN A 46 -5.04 -11.89 7.86
CA ASN A 46 -4.52 -12.55 9.06
C ASN A 46 -5.56 -12.51 10.19
N LYS A 47 -5.92 -13.68 10.73
CA LYS A 47 -6.95 -13.84 11.77
C LYS A 47 -6.60 -13.15 13.10
N LYS A 48 -5.32 -12.86 13.36
CA LYS A 48 -4.86 -12.17 14.58
C LYS A 48 -4.85 -10.65 14.42
N ALA A 49 -5.13 -10.11 13.23
CA ALA A 49 -5.29 -8.69 12.97
C ALA A 49 -6.77 -8.30 12.96
N LYS A 50 -7.09 -7.09 13.41
CA LYS A 50 -8.44 -6.53 13.29
C LYS A 50 -8.71 -6.14 11.85
N PHE A 51 -9.63 -6.81 11.18
CA PHE A 51 -10.04 -6.48 9.83
C PHE A 51 -11.23 -5.52 9.80
N ILE A 52 -11.10 -4.46 9.00
CA ILE A 52 -12.17 -3.49 8.72
C ILE A 52 -12.36 -3.42 7.21
N LYS A 53 -13.54 -3.81 6.71
CA LYS A 53 -13.90 -3.59 5.31
C LYS A 53 -14.21 -2.12 5.09
N GLY A 54 -13.45 -1.45 4.22
CA GLY A 54 -13.64 -0.03 3.94
C GLY A 54 -12.76 0.47 2.82
N ASP A 55 -13.08 1.66 2.33
CA ASP A 55 -12.45 2.28 1.19
C ASP A 55 -11.72 3.58 1.61
N ILE A 56 -10.51 3.79 1.11
CA ILE A 56 -9.72 4.99 1.38
C ILE A 56 -10.33 6.27 0.77
N LYS A 57 -11.29 6.13 -0.13
CA LYS A 57 -12.05 7.26 -0.66
C LYS A 57 -12.99 7.88 0.37
N ASN A 58 -13.36 7.15 1.44
CA ASN A 58 -14.24 7.66 2.50
C ASN A 58 -13.43 8.29 3.65
N GLN A 59 -13.13 9.59 3.53
CA GLN A 59 -12.36 10.34 4.53
C GLN A 59 -12.99 10.30 5.93
N LYS A 60 -14.32 10.41 6.04
CA LYS A 60 -15.01 10.40 7.35
C LYS A 60 -14.81 9.05 8.05
N LYS A 61 -14.98 7.95 7.31
CA LYS A 61 -14.75 6.60 7.85
C LYS A 61 -13.29 6.38 8.23
N LEU A 62 -12.33 6.86 7.43
CA LEU A 62 -10.90 6.82 7.76
C LEU A 62 -10.59 7.53 9.08
N ALA A 63 -11.09 8.77 9.26
CA ALA A 63 -10.87 9.53 10.48
C ALA A 63 -11.42 8.78 11.71
N LYS A 64 -12.63 8.23 11.62
CA LYS A 64 -13.22 7.42 12.69
C LYS A 64 -12.36 6.19 13.01
N ILE A 65 -11.92 5.44 12.00
CA ILE A 65 -11.05 4.26 12.18
C ILE A 65 -9.76 4.64 12.89
N ILE A 66 -9.11 5.72 12.46
CA ILE A 66 -7.82 6.18 13.01
C ILE A 66 -7.97 6.57 14.48
N ILE A 67 -9.02 7.30 14.83
CA ILE A 67 -9.28 7.78 16.19
C ILE A 67 -9.69 6.60 17.11
N ASP A 68 -10.71 5.84 16.73
CA ASP A 68 -11.28 4.76 17.55
C ASP A 68 -10.24 3.68 17.86
N ASN A 69 -9.33 3.41 16.93
CA ASN A 69 -8.28 2.41 17.12
C ASN A 69 -6.95 3.03 17.59
N ARG A 70 -6.92 4.31 17.96
CA ARG A 70 -5.73 5.01 18.47
C ARG A 70 -4.49 4.75 17.61
N ILE A 71 -4.63 4.86 16.28
CA ILE A 71 -3.55 4.56 15.33
C ILE A 71 -2.38 5.52 15.55
N MET A 72 -1.17 4.96 15.60
CA MET A 72 0.08 5.70 15.76
C MET A 72 0.95 5.66 14.49
N SER A 73 0.83 4.60 13.71
CA SER A 73 1.61 4.39 12.49
C SER A 73 0.71 3.86 11.38
N ILE A 74 1.00 4.27 10.14
CA ILE A 74 0.26 3.84 8.95
C ILE A 74 1.23 3.25 7.94
N ILE A 75 0.87 2.10 7.37
CA ILE A 75 1.51 1.54 6.18
C ILE A 75 0.46 1.57 5.06
N HIS A 76 0.67 2.48 4.10
CA HIS A 76 -0.29 2.75 3.04
C HIS A 76 0.09 2.00 1.76
N LEU A 77 -0.62 0.90 1.49
CA LEU A 77 -0.41 0.02 0.33
C LEU A 77 -1.62 0.01 -0.62
N ALA A 78 -2.80 0.46 -0.15
CA ALA A 78 -4.02 0.45 -0.95
C ALA A 78 -3.87 1.30 -2.22
N ALA A 79 -3.82 0.65 -3.38
CA ALA A 79 -3.73 1.28 -4.70
C ALA A 79 -4.20 0.32 -5.80
N TYR A 80 -4.67 0.85 -6.91
CA TYR A 80 -4.76 0.11 -8.16
C TYR A 80 -3.39 0.08 -8.84
N LEU A 81 -3.03 -1.05 -9.46
CA LEU A 81 -1.66 -1.34 -9.90
C LEU A 81 -1.52 -1.57 -11.41
N ASN A 82 -2.61 -1.89 -12.12
CA ASN A 82 -2.55 -2.26 -13.53
C ASN A 82 -2.28 -1.02 -14.41
N VAL A 83 -1.12 -1.01 -15.05
CA VAL A 83 -0.65 0.11 -15.88
C VAL A 83 -1.56 0.34 -17.09
N ASN A 84 -1.95 -0.75 -17.79
CA ASN A 84 -2.80 -0.65 -18.99
C ASN A 84 -4.22 -0.16 -18.63
N GLU A 85 -4.76 -0.61 -17.51
CA GLU A 85 -6.04 -0.12 -17.01
C GLU A 85 -5.95 1.36 -16.61
N ALA A 86 -4.82 1.80 -16.03
CA ALA A 86 -4.63 3.18 -15.62
C ALA A 86 -4.72 4.16 -16.79
N GLU A 87 -4.19 3.79 -17.96
CA GLU A 87 -4.30 4.61 -19.16
C GLU A 87 -5.75 4.76 -19.66
N LYS A 88 -6.52 3.68 -19.58
CA LYS A 88 -7.92 3.66 -20.02
C LYS A 88 -8.88 4.30 -19.01
N ASN A 89 -8.57 4.21 -17.71
CA ASN A 89 -9.45 4.59 -16.61
C ASN A 89 -8.80 5.61 -15.66
N LYS A 90 -8.27 6.71 -16.19
CA LYS A 90 -7.55 7.75 -15.42
C LYS A 90 -8.36 8.27 -14.23
N LYS A 91 -9.66 8.47 -14.38
CA LYS A 91 -10.56 8.92 -13.29
C LYS A 91 -10.59 7.94 -12.12
N LYS A 92 -10.70 6.63 -12.37
CA LYS A 92 -10.67 5.58 -11.35
C LYS A 92 -9.36 5.59 -10.58
N TYR A 93 -8.23 5.65 -11.30
CA TYR A 93 -6.89 5.65 -10.70
C TYR A 93 -6.63 6.93 -9.90
N ARG A 94 -7.04 8.10 -10.41
CA ARG A 94 -6.95 9.35 -9.68
C ARG A 94 -7.72 9.28 -8.36
N ALA A 95 -9.00 8.92 -8.43
CA ALA A 95 -9.88 8.87 -7.26
C ALA A 95 -9.35 7.93 -6.16
N ASN A 96 -8.75 6.79 -6.55
CA ASN A 96 -8.23 5.84 -5.57
C ASN A 96 -6.80 6.20 -5.13
N ASN A 97 -5.86 6.34 -6.07
CA ASN A 97 -4.43 6.42 -5.74
C ASN A 97 -4.01 7.83 -5.28
N ILE A 98 -4.61 8.89 -5.83
CA ILE A 98 -4.28 10.27 -5.48
C ILE A 98 -5.23 10.78 -4.41
N ASP A 99 -6.53 10.84 -4.72
CA ASP A 99 -7.52 11.44 -3.82
C ASP A 99 -7.70 10.56 -2.56
N GLY A 100 -7.62 9.22 -2.70
CA GLY A 100 -7.62 8.29 -1.57
C GLY A 100 -6.41 8.48 -0.64
N THR A 101 -5.21 8.66 -1.19
CA THR A 101 -4.02 9.01 -0.39
C THR A 101 -4.19 10.35 0.32
N LEU A 102 -4.72 11.36 -0.36
CA LEU A 102 -5.00 12.66 0.24
C LEU A 102 -6.03 12.57 1.37
N ASN A 103 -7.09 11.78 1.17
CA ASN A 103 -8.12 11.54 2.19
C ASN A 103 -7.53 10.86 3.44
N LEU A 104 -6.66 9.86 3.25
CA LEU A 104 -5.99 9.18 4.35
C LEU A 104 -5.17 10.16 5.17
N ILE A 105 -4.34 10.98 4.52
CA ILE A 105 -3.50 11.98 5.20
C ILE A 105 -4.33 13.05 5.89
N LYS A 106 -5.40 13.53 5.26
CA LYS A 106 -6.33 14.48 5.91
C LYS A 106 -7.03 13.87 7.12
N ALA A 107 -7.37 12.59 7.06
CA ALA A 107 -7.98 11.86 8.17
C ALA A 107 -7.05 11.70 9.39
N CYS A 108 -5.73 11.77 9.18
CA CYS A 108 -4.75 11.76 10.27
C CYS A 108 -4.70 13.08 11.07
N LYS A 109 -5.25 14.17 10.55
CA LYS A 109 -5.30 15.46 11.26
C LYS A 109 -6.03 15.28 12.60
N ASN A 110 -5.47 15.84 13.66
CA ASN A 110 -6.01 15.73 15.02
C ASN A 110 -6.01 14.29 15.61
N SER A 111 -5.18 13.39 15.08
CA SER A 111 -5.01 12.02 15.58
C SER A 111 -3.64 11.83 16.28
N LYS A 112 -3.37 10.62 16.76
CA LYS A 112 -2.08 10.23 17.36
C LYS A 112 -1.07 9.70 16.35
N VAL A 113 -1.37 9.73 15.06
CA VAL A 113 -0.47 9.27 13.99
C VAL A 113 0.80 10.10 14.00
N LYS A 114 1.94 9.43 13.98
CA LYS A 114 3.29 10.03 13.93
C LYS A 114 4.11 9.52 12.75
N ASN A 115 3.83 8.30 12.27
CA ASN A 115 4.67 7.66 11.27
C ASN A 115 3.81 7.17 10.11
N ILE A 116 4.27 7.40 8.88
CA ILE A 116 3.59 6.99 7.66
C ILE A 116 4.61 6.36 6.72
N ILE A 117 4.36 5.12 6.32
CA ILE A 117 5.10 4.46 5.24
C ILE A 117 4.19 4.41 4.01
N PHE A 118 4.69 4.88 2.89
CA PHE A 118 3.97 4.92 1.62
C PHE A 118 4.59 3.97 0.61
N SER A 119 3.76 3.10 0.03
CA SER A 119 4.12 2.25 -1.10
C SER A 119 4.11 3.05 -2.39
N SER A 120 5.28 3.49 -2.83
CA SER A 120 5.52 4.06 -4.14
C SER A 120 5.95 2.96 -5.13
N SER A 121 6.56 3.32 -6.24
CA SER A 121 6.98 2.42 -7.31
C SER A 121 8.25 2.93 -8.00
N CYS A 122 9.11 2.03 -8.43
CA CYS A 122 10.24 2.35 -9.30
C CYS A 122 9.80 2.95 -10.64
N SER A 123 8.58 2.68 -11.09
CA SER A 123 8.03 3.21 -12.34
C SER A 123 8.00 4.74 -12.41
N ILE A 124 8.10 5.43 -11.26
CA ILE A 124 8.21 6.90 -11.24
C ILE A 124 9.50 7.43 -11.87
N TYR A 125 10.54 6.60 -11.95
CA TYR A 125 11.80 7.01 -12.59
C TYR A 125 11.71 7.06 -14.13
N GLY A 126 10.71 6.37 -14.71
CA GLY A 126 10.56 6.26 -16.16
C GLY A 126 11.54 5.26 -16.78
N ASN A 127 11.84 5.47 -18.05
CA ASN A 127 12.76 4.61 -18.80
C ASN A 127 14.21 4.96 -18.45
N ILE A 128 14.86 4.12 -17.66
CA ILE A 128 16.24 4.28 -17.24
C ILE A 128 17.05 3.06 -17.69
N LYS A 129 18.20 3.31 -18.28
CA LYS A 129 19.22 2.27 -18.53
C LYS A 129 20.20 2.25 -17.35
N GLY A 130 20.50 1.07 -16.84
CA GLY A 130 21.45 0.87 -15.73
C GLY A 130 20.87 1.18 -14.34
N SER A 131 21.74 1.45 -13.39
CA SER A 131 21.39 1.68 -11.99
C SER A 131 20.73 3.03 -11.77
N VAL A 132 19.86 3.11 -10.77
CA VAL A 132 19.17 4.34 -10.37
C VAL A 132 19.25 4.54 -8.86
N SER A 133 19.54 5.77 -8.44
CA SER A 133 19.48 6.16 -7.02
C SER A 133 18.17 6.88 -6.69
N GLU A 134 17.86 6.97 -5.40
CA GLU A 134 16.65 7.64 -4.92
C GLU A 134 16.63 9.15 -5.23
N ASN A 135 17.78 9.75 -5.47
CA ASN A 135 17.91 11.18 -5.81
C ASN A 135 17.59 11.47 -7.29
N LYS A 136 17.45 10.45 -8.13
CA LYS A 136 17.06 10.63 -9.53
C LYS A 136 15.74 11.35 -9.64
N LYS A 137 15.71 12.42 -10.44
CA LYS A 137 14.48 13.18 -10.71
C LYS A 137 13.42 12.26 -11.31
N PRO A 138 12.21 12.18 -10.72
CA PRO A 138 11.11 11.40 -11.27
C PRO A 138 10.71 11.87 -12.67
N ASN A 139 10.45 10.90 -13.54
CA ASN A 139 9.96 11.11 -14.92
C ASN A 139 8.92 10.03 -15.28
N PRO A 140 7.74 10.00 -14.64
CA PRO A 140 6.73 8.96 -14.84
C PRO A 140 6.24 8.94 -16.29
N GLN A 141 6.28 7.75 -16.93
CA GLN A 141 5.89 7.53 -18.32
C GLN A 141 4.50 6.90 -18.46
N SER A 142 3.85 6.53 -17.35
CA SER A 142 2.49 5.99 -17.34
C SER A 142 1.62 6.74 -16.34
N TYR A 143 0.30 6.66 -16.54
CA TYR A 143 -0.63 7.30 -15.60
C TYR A 143 -0.58 6.65 -14.21
N TYR A 144 -0.36 5.33 -14.13
CA TYR A 144 -0.08 4.67 -12.85
C TYR A 144 1.14 5.28 -12.14
N ALA A 145 2.28 5.39 -12.85
CA ALA A 145 3.49 5.99 -12.30
C ALA A 145 3.27 7.44 -11.86
N TYR A 146 2.53 8.21 -12.67
CA TYR A 146 2.11 9.56 -12.30
C TYR A 146 1.31 9.57 -11.00
N THR A 147 0.33 8.66 -10.81
CA THR A 147 -0.44 8.61 -9.56
C THR A 147 0.41 8.28 -8.35
N LYS A 148 1.43 7.42 -8.50
CA LYS A 148 2.37 7.11 -7.41
C LYS A 148 3.25 8.31 -7.08
N TYR A 149 3.73 9.03 -8.08
CA TYR A 149 4.51 10.25 -7.87
C TYR A 149 3.69 11.36 -7.20
N GLU A 150 2.42 11.57 -7.60
CA GLU A 150 1.51 12.49 -6.90
C GLU A 150 1.31 12.08 -5.43
N GLY A 151 1.18 10.76 -5.16
CA GLY A 151 1.14 10.23 -3.80
C GLY A 151 2.39 10.61 -2.99
N GLU A 152 3.60 10.49 -3.55
CA GLU A 152 4.84 10.94 -2.88
C GLU A 152 4.81 12.42 -2.54
N LYS A 153 4.34 13.27 -3.48
CA LYS A 153 4.21 14.72 -3.26
C LYS A 153 3.23 15.04 -2.12
N ILE A 154 2.10 14.34 -2.08
CA ILE A 154 1.11 14.46 -1.00
C ILE A 154 1.76 14.08 0.34
N ILE A 155 2.40 12.92 0.44
CA ILE A 155 3.06 12.47 1.67
C ILE A 155 4.09 13.51 2.14
N LYS A 156 5.02 13.93 1.29
CA LYS A 156 6.06 14.91 1.62
C LYS A 156 5.46 16.25 2.10
N LYS A 157 4.49 16.80 1.35
CA LYS A 157 3.85 18.09 1.67
C LYS A 157 3.16 18.06 3.03
N PHE A 158 2.34 17.04 3.28
CA PHE A 158 1.54 16.99 4.50
C PHE A 158 2.34 16.49 5.71
N SER A 159 3.36 15.64 5.51
CA SER A 159 4.27 15.26 6.59
C SER A 159 5.02 16.48 7.13
N LYS A 160 5.50 17.36 6.24
CA LYS A 160 6.09 18.64 6.66
C LYS A 160 5.07 19.51 7.40
N LYS A 161 3.82 19.61 6.88
CA LYS A 161 2.77 20.47 7.46
C LYS A 161 2.32 20.02 8.84
N TYR A 162 2.24 18.70 9.08
CA TYR A 162 1.67 18.12 10.31
C TYR A 162 2.71 17.43 11.19
N ASN A 163 4.00 17.57 10.86
CA ASN A 163 5.12 16.96 11.58
C ASN A 163 4.99 15.44 11.73
N TYR A 164 4.73 14.74 10.60
CA TYR A 164 4.77 13.28 10.53
C TYR A 164 6.14 12.81 10.05
N ASN A 165 6.67 11.76 10.66
CA ASN A 165 7.75 11.00 10.07
C ASN A 165 7.21 10.20 8.89
N PHE A 166 7.96 10.11 7.80
CA PHE A 166 7.53 9.34 6.64
C PHE A 166 8.67 8.51 6.04
N GLY A 167 8.31 7.38 5.45
CA GLY A 167 9.15 6.58 4.58
C GLY A 167 8.42 6.35 3.25
N ILE A 168 9.15 6.47 2.15
CA ILE A 168 8.63 6.21 0.80
C ILE A 168 9.41 5.03 0.24
N LEU A 169 8.71 3.94 -0.09
CA LEU A 169 9.30 2.72 -0.61
C LEU A 169 8.97 2.59 -2.10
N ARG A 170 9.99 2.73 -2.96
CA ARG A 170 9.86 2.62 -4.41
C ARG A 170 10.14 1.18 -4.82
N TYR A 171 9.10 0.34 -4.74
CA TYR A 171 9.23 -1.08 -5.07
C TYR A 171 9.52 -1.29 -6.54
N PHE A 172 10.38 -2.26 -6.82
CA PHE A 172 10.49 -2.96 -8.10
C PHE A 172 9.49 -4.12 -8.12
N ASN A 173 9.73 -5.13 -8.95
CA ASN A 173 8.85 -6.30 -9.01
C ASN A 173 9.06 -7.17 -7.77
N VAL A 174 8.05 -7.22 -6.92
CA VAL A 174 8.06 -8.04 -5.72
C VAL A 174 7.69 -9.47 -6.09
N ALA A 175 8.45 -10.45 -5.60
CA ALA A 175 8.18 -11.87 -5.82
C ALA A 175 8.38 -12.66 -4.51
N GLY A 176 7.72 -13.80 -4.41
CA GLY A 176 7.89 -14.75 -3.32
C GLY A 176 6.60 -15.11 -2.59
N ALA A 177 6.72 -16.13 -1.73
CA ALA A 177 5.66 -16.60 -0.86
C ALA A 177 6.14 -16.64 0.60
N SER A 178 5.21 -16.74 1.55
CA SER A 178 5.57 -16.99 2.94
C SER A 178 6.19 -18.37 3.09
N SER A 179 7.04 -18.56 4.09
CA SER A 179 7.65 -19.87 4.41
C SER A 179 6.63 -20.97 4.68
N THR A 180 5.39 -20.61 5.00
CA THR A 180 4.28 -21.55 5.23
C THR A 180 3.48 -21.86 3.96
N GLY A 181 3.78 -21.25 2.82
CA GLY A 181 3.01 -21.35 1.58
C GLY A 181 1.61 -20.70 1.62
N LYS A 182 1.17 -20.17 2.78
CA LYS A 182 -0.20 -19.65 2.96
C LYS A 182 -0.42 -18.26 2.40
N ILE A 183 0.65 -17.48 2.19
CA ILE A 183 0.61 -16.12 1.67
C ILE A 183 1.52 -16.05 0.45
N GLY A 184 1.01 -15.55 -0.65
CA GLY A 184 1.72 -15.37 -1.90
C GLY A 184 0.87 -14.59 -2.89
N GLU A 185 1.38 -14.39 -4.09
CA GLU A 185 0.64 -13.75 -5.15
C GLU A 185 -0.48 -14.67 -5.64
N ILE A 186 -1.72 -14.24 -5.47
CA ILE A 186 -2.88 -14.95 -5.97
C ILE A 186 -3.03 -14.66 -7.48
N GLU A 187 -3.56 -15.62 -8.20
CA GLU A 187 -3.74 -15.51 -9.63
C GLU A 187 -4.58 -14.29 -10.02
N THR A 188 -4.00 -13.50 -10.91
CA THR A 188 -4.64 -12.39 -11.58
C THR A 188 -4.34 -12.52 -13.06
N SER A 189 -5.18 -12.00 -13.93
CA SER A 189 -4.97 -12.00 -15.39
C SER A 189 -3.68 -11.30 -15.83
N HIS A 190 -2.94 -10.70 -14.90
CA HIS A 190 -1.74 -9.90 -15.14
C HIS A 190 -0.64 -10.27 -14.14
N GLY A 191 -0.36 -11.57 -13.98
CA GLY A 191 0.67 -12.06 -13.05
C GLY A 191 2.06 -11.53 -13.39
N HIS A 192 2.88 -11.32 -12.36
CA HIS A 192 4.29 -10.98 -12.54
C HIS A 192 5.08 -12.15 -13.15
N LEU A 193 6.21 -11.84 -13.81
CA LEU A 193 7.04 -12.83 -14.51
C LEU A 193 7.34 -14.08 -13.67
N ILE A 194 7.83 -13.91 -12.45
CA ILE A 194 8.20 -15.04 -11.57
C ILE A 194 7.01 -15.96 -11.31
N LYS A 195 5.83 -15.40 -11.04
CA LYS A 195 4.62 -16.19 -10.83
C LYS A 195 4.21 -16.93 -12.10
N ASN A 196 4.24 -16.26 -13.25
CA ASN A 196 3.86 -16.89 -14.52
C ASN A 196 4.78 -18.07 -14.84
N LEU A 197 6.09 -17.91 -14.65
CA LEU A 197 7.07 -19.00 -14.79
C LEU A 197 6.76 -20.16 -13.85
N ALA A 198 6.59 -19.89 -12.54
CA ALA A 198 6.27 -20.92 -11.56
C ALA A 198 4.95 -21.65 -11.89
N THR A 199 3.94 -20.95 -12.38
CA THR A 199 2.65 -21.56 -12.77
C THR A 199 2.79 -22.46 -14.00
N GLN A 200 3.63 -22.07 -14.97
CA GLN A 200 3.87 -22.89 -16.17
C GLN A 200 4.67 -24.14 -15.84
N THR A 201 5.72 -24.03 -15.02
CA THR A 201 6.53 -25.18 -14.58
C THR A 201 5.71 -26.24 -13.84
N LEU A 202 4.64 -25.83 -13.13
CA LEU A 202 3.76 -26.78 -12.42
C LEU A 202 2.70 -27.42 -13.34
N LYS A 203 2.54 -26.97 -14.59
CA LYS A 203 1.60 -27.52 -15.58
C LYS A 203 2.27 -28.44 -16.58
N SER A 204 3.61 -28.46 -16.64
CA SER A 204 4.45 -29.37 -17.40
C SER A 204 4.77 -30.63 -16.56
#